data_a86d677b29ac19fbef8191ede4d34345
#
_entry.id   a86d677b29ac19fbef8191ede4d34345
#
_cell.length_a   1.000
_cell.length_b   1.000
_cell.length_c   1.000
_cell.angle_alpha   90.00
_cell.angle_beta   90.00
_cell.angle_gamma   90.00
#
_symmetry.space_group_name_H-M   'P 1'
#
loop_
_entity.id
_entity.type
_entity.pdbx_description
1 polymer ?
#
loop_
_entity_poly.entity_id
_entity_poly.type
_entity_poly.pdbx_seq_one_letter_code
_entity_poly.pdbx_strand_id
1 'polypeptide(L)'
;MKQLQFLMPENSRQYREETSQRIAWGHWFALFNIVLALLIASRYAFNADWPNTLSGKLYFFVSLFGHFSFVVFALYLLVLFPLSFIVKNSRTFRAISVIFSTVGMTVLLVDTEVFKRFYLHLSPLVWDLLVNPDEAELARQWQLLFVPMPIILLLEMLYSRWCWNKLRSFNRQKWGKYVALFFLSCFTATHLLYAWADMAIYRPVTAQKANYPLSYPMTARSFLEKHSLINRADLEQTIETSGRLDTFFLDYPKKSLKFDKAPNKINLLVINLSGLNNDQITAEKMPNLHQISQQSRRFMQHYSGGDSVSAGITSLFYGLSGRYVDAILNEKTPSVLISRLQTLDYQFGLFSHNSFAEPIYQRALFAHFKLPKAKGNAEAISQWQKWLTQRNEQPFFSYLELQASPESDQQFSTIWQSLEAQGLTKSTLVVITADIAQPQAVTFDNNFAKAKIQVPMMLYWQQDQGRYTGLSSHLDLAPTLLSQFFGLSSPIDHYAQGIDLTKENNRKWLLTANYRWNVSILPSGEQYHLDQKGDFIHYNAEGKKEAKTRPPLALFLQLIQQSNQFIEN
;
A
#
# COMPACT_ATOMS: atom_id res chain seq x y z
N MET A 1 -53.47 -9.62 21.73
CA MET A 1 -54.21 -8.46 21.16
C MET A 1 -54.33 -7.26 22.11
N LYS A 2 -54.48 -7.42 23.43
CA LYS A 2 -54.59 -6.28 24.39
C LYS A 2 -53.32 -5.44 24.57
N GLN A 3 -52.10 -5.95 24.32
CA GLN A 3 -50.86 -5.19 24.46
C GLN A 3 -50.55 -4.23 23.31
N LEU A 4 -51.10 -4.46 22.12
CA LEU A 4 -50.98 -3.56 20.97
C LEU A 4 -51.92 -2.32 21.05
N GLN A 5 -52.97 -2.40 21.84
CA GLN A 5 -53.89 -1.25 22.07
C GLN A 5 -53.27 -0.13 22.93
N PHE A 6 -52.23 -0.42 23.72
CA PHE A 6 -51.53 0.56 24.54
C PHE A 6 -50.66 1.53 23.73
N LEU A 7 -50.32 1.17 22.49
CA LEU A 7 -49.51 1.97 21.56
C LEU A 7 -50.34 2.84 20.59
N MET A 8 -51.66 2.67 20.55
CA MET A 8 -52.51 3.48 19.68
C MET A 8 -53.04 4.71 20.45
N PRO A 9 -52.89 5.94 19.93
CA PRO A 9 -53.54 7.11 20.49
C PRO A 9 -55.07 6.98 20.34
N GLU A 10 -55.81 7.59 21.26
CA GLU A 10 -57.27 7.59 21.26
C GLU A 10 -57.88 8.09 19.95
N ASN A 11 -57.13 8.84 19.13
CA ASN A 11 -57.50 9.30 17.81
C ASN A 11 -56.53 8.77 16.74
N SER A 12 -56.84 7.60 16.15
CA SER A 12 -56.00 6.92 15.14
C SER A 12 -55.75 7.77 13.87
N ARG A 13 -56.64 8.70 13.56
CA ARG A 13 -56.52 9.62 12.42
C ARG A 13 -55.46 10.69 12.68
N GLN A 14 -55.47 11.30 13.85
CA GLN A 14 -54.48 12.31 14.24
C GLN A 14 -53.07 11.71 14.30
N TYR A 15 -52.92 10.51 14.86
CA TYR A 15 -51.65 9.81 14.87
C TYR A 15 -51.08 9.54 13.47
N ARG A 16 -51.94 9.12 12.52
CA ARG A 16 -51.55 8.91 11.12
C ARG A 16 -51.10 10.20 10.45
N GLU A 17 -51.80 11.30 10.68
CA GLU A 17 -51.44 12.62 10.13
C GLU A 17 -50.11 13.12 10.69
N GLU A 18 -49.90 13.05 11.99
CA GLU A 18 -48.63 13.44 12.63
C GLU A 18 -47.46 12.55 12.22
N THR A 19 -47.70 11.24 12.10
CA THR A 19 -46.67 10.30 11.63
C THR A 19 -46.30 10.58 10.17
N SER A 20 -47.31 10.83 9.31
CA SER A 20 -47.07 11.21 7.92
C SER A 20 -46.27 12.51 7.80
N GLN A 21 -46.52 13.50 8.67
CA GLN A 21 -45.74 14.74 8.73
C GLN A 21 -44.28 14.49 9.16
N ARG A 22 -44.06 13.62 10.17
CA ARG A 22 -42.70 13.24 10.60
C ARG A 22 -41.94 12.52 9.48
N ILE A 23 -42.57 11.60 8.78
CA ILE A 23 -41.96 10.89 7.64
C ILE A 23 -41.67 11.88 6.50
N ALA A 24 -42.62 12.75 6.13
CA ALA A 24 -42.42 13.75 5.09
C ALA A 24 -41.27 14.72 5.43
N TRP A 25 -41.21 15.19 6.68
CA TRP A 25 -40.08 15.99 7.16
C TRP A 25 -38.77 15.20 7.10
N GLY A 26 -38.79 13.94 7.52
CA GLY A 26 -37.61 13.05 7.51
C GLY A 26 -37.01 12.88 6.11
N HIS A 27 -37.82 12.77 5.06
CA HIS A 27 -37.31 12.72 3.67
C HIS A 27 -36.56 14.00 3.28
N TRP A 28 -37.10 15.18 3.60
CA TRP A 28 -36.46 16.46 3.30
C TRP A 28 -35.20 16.68 4.16
N PHE A 29 -35.24 16.22 5.41
CA PHE A 29 -34.11 16.25 6.31
C PHE A 29 -32.98 15.31 5.83
N ALA A 30 -33.35 14.12 5.36
CA ALA A 30 -32.39 13.21 4.73
C ALA A 30 -31.74 13.79 3.46
N LEU A 31 -32.54 14.47 2.62
CA LEU A 31 -32.04 15.15 1.43
C LEU A 31 -31.04 16.26 1.79
N PHE A 32 -31.33 17.06 2.81
CA PHE A 32 -30.39 18.05 3.32
C PHE A 32 -29.07 17.41 3.79
N ASN A 33 -29.19 16.32 4.53
CA ASN A 33 -28.05 15.57 5.01
C ASN A 33 -27.23 14.94 3.87
N ILE A 34 -27.86 14.49 2.78
CA ILE A 34 -27.15 14.06 1.57
C ILE A 34 -26.31 15.22 1.00
N VAL A 35 -26.89 16.41 0.89
CA VAL A 35 -26.17 17.59 0.38
C VAL A 35 -25.00 17.95 1.31
N LEU A 36 -25.23 17.96 2.62
CA LEU A 36 -24.19 18.25 3.61
C LEU A 36 -23.08 17.19 3.59
N ALA A 37 -23.45 15.90 3.50
CA ALA A 37 -22.49 14.82 3.36
C ALA A 37 -21.64 14.95 2.08
N LEU A 38 -22.25 15.31 0.95
CA LEU A 38 -21.54 15.55 -0.31
C LEU A 38 -20.57 16.74 -0.22
N LEU A 39 -20.96 17.81 0.48
CA LEU A 39 -20.07 18.95 0.74
C LEU A 39 -18.87 18.55 1.60
N ILE A 40 -19.07 17.75 2.65
CA ILE A 40 -17.98 17.23 3.48
C ILE A 40 -17.13 16.25 2.67
N ALA A 41 -17.78 15.32 1.96
CA ALA A 41 -17.11 14.27 1.18
C ALA A 41 -16.37 14.82 -0.05
N SER A 42 -16.68 16.04 -0.52
CA SER A 42 -15.89 16.68 -1.58
C SER A 42 -14.41 16.83 -1.19
N ARG A 43 -14.08 16.80 0.11
CA ARG A 43 -12.69 16.79 0.61
C ARG A 43 -11.91 15.55 0.17
N TYR A 44 -12.59 14.41 -0.06
CA TYR A 44 -11.93 13.24 -0.64
C TYR A 44 -11.45 13.52 -2.08
N ALA A 45 -12.18 14.35 -2.83
CA ALA A 45 -11.78 14.75 -4.18
C ALA A 45 -10.46 15.52 -4.23
N PHE A 46 -10.11 16.22 -3.15
CA PHE A 46 -8.85 16.97 -3.05
C PHE A 46 -7.69 16.15 -2.47
N ASN A 47 -7.99 14.94 -1.95
CA ASN A 47 -7.01 14.10 -1.27
C ASN A 47 -6.90 12.69 -1.89
N ALA A 48 -7.74 12.34 -2.85
CA ALA A 48 -7.68 11.07 -3.57
C ALA A 48 -6.92 11.24 -4.89
N ASP A 49 -6.28 10.17 -5.32
CA ASP A 49 -5.60 10.12 -6.62
C ASP A 49 -6.58 10.37 -7.76
N TRP A 50 -6.29 11.38 -8.58
CA TRP A 50 -7.13 11.71 -9.72
C TRP A 50 -6.81 10.83 -10.91
N PRO A 51 -7.76 10.05 -11.42
CA PRO A 51 -7.50 9.22 -12.60
C PRO A 51 -7.21 10.11 -13.82
N ASN A 52 -6.20 9.72 -14.59
CA ASN A 52 -5.76 10.46 -15.79
C ASN A 52 -6.74 10.36 -16.97
N THR A 53 -7.76 9.48 -16.88
CA THR A 53 -8.75 9.26 -17.93
C THR A 53 -10.07 9.98 -17.63
N LEU A 54 -10.76 10.43 -18.70
CA LEU A 54 -12.08 11.07 -18.58
C LEU A 54 -13.12 10.13 -17.94
N SER A 55 -13.10 8.85 -18.31
CA SER A 55 -13.98 7.82 -17.75
C SER A 55 -13.72 7.57 -16.26
N GLY A 56 -12.48 7.57 -15.82
CA GLY A 56 -12.12 7.50 -14.41
C GLY A 56 -12.61 8.71 -13.62
N LYS A 57 -12.46 9.93 -14.16
CA LYS A 57 -12.97 11.18 -13.56
C LYS A 57 -14.50 11.17 -13.50
N LEU A 58 -15.17 10.72 -14.55
CA LEU A 58 -16.62 10.60 -14.55
C LEU A 58 -17.10 9.60 -13.49
N TYR A 59 -16.44 8.45 -13.41
CA TYR A 59 -16.73 7.45 -12.36
C TYR A 59 -16.57 8.03 -10.96
N PHE A 60 -15.52 8.82 -10.73
CA PHE A 60 -15.26 9.46 -9.42
C PHE A 60 -16.49 10.27 -8.96
N PHE A 61 -17.02 11.16 -9.82
CA PHE A 61 -18.20 11.96 -9.46
C PHE A 61 -19.46 11.11 -9.33
N VAL A 62 -19.68 10.16 -10.24
CA VAL A 62 -20.84 9.28 -10.17
C VAL A 62 -20.82 8.46 -8.87
N SER A 63 -19.65 7.94 -8.49
CA SER A 63 -19.49 7.19 -7.25
C SER A 63 -19.62 8.07 -6.00
N LEU A 64 -19.12 9.30 -6.02
CA LEU A 64 -19.31 10.26 -4.94
C LEU A 64 -20.79 10.51 -4.67
N PHE A 65 -21.55 10.86 -5.70
CA PHE A 65 -23.00 11.10 -5.59
C PHE A 65 -23.77 9.83 -5.20
N GLY A 66 -23.47 8.70 -5.84
CA GLY A 66 -24.14 7.43 -5.57
C GLY A 66 -23.88 6.91 -4.17
N HIS A 67 -22.64 6.88 -3.74
CA HIS A 67 -22.23 6.31 -2.47
C HIS A 67 -22.78 7.10 -1.26
N PHE A 68 -22.52 8.41 -1.19
CA PHE A 68 -22.94 9.21 -0.03
C PHE A 68 -24.45 9.40 0.03
N SER A 69 -25.15 9.50 -1.12
CA SER A 69 -26.62 9.51 -1.10
C SER A 69 -27.18 8.20 -0.56
N PHE A 70 -26.60 7.07 -0.95
CA PHE A 70 -27.00 5.75 -0.45
C PHE A 70 -26.74 5.60 1.05
N VAL A 71 -25.54 5.93 1.53
CA VAL A 71 -25.18 5.78 2.95
C VAL A 71 -26.08 6.63 3.84
N VAL A 72 -26.28 7.91 3.51
CA VAL A 72 -27.14 8.80 4.29
C VAL A 72 -28.58 8.33 4.26
N PHE A 73 -29.09 7.92 3.09
CA PHE A 73 -30.46 7.45 2.97
C PHE A 73 -30.67 6.10 3.66
N ALA A 74 -29.70 5.21 3.61
CA ALA A 74 -29.73 3.94 4.36
C ALA A 74 -29.78 4.17 5.88
N LEU A 75 -28.97 5.10 6.40
CA LEU A 75 -29.02 5.48 7.81
C LEU A 75 -30.36 6.11 8.19
N TYR A 76 -30.93 6.95 7.31
CA TYR A 76 -32.26 7.45 7.50
C TYR A 76 -33.32 6.31 7.59
N LEU A 77 -33.30 5.37 6.64
CA LEU A 77 -34.24 4.25 6.62
C LEU A 77 -34.08 3.31 7.83
N LEU A 78 -32.85 3.07 8.27
CA LEU A 78 -32.59 2.13 9.36
C LEU A 78 -32.83 2.75 10.74
N VAL A 79 -32.66 4.05 10.91
CA VAL A 79 -32.71 4.71 12.22
C VAL A 79 -33.88 5.69 12.30
N LEU A 80 -33.89 6.71 11.46
CA LEU A 80 -34.86 7.81 11.62
C LEU A 80 -36.28 7.44 11.16
N PHE A 81 -36.40 6.59 10.13
CA PHE A 81 -37.72 6.15 9.65
C PHE A 81 -38.45 5.29 10.70
N PRO A 82 -37.88 4.26 11.31
CA PRO A 82 -38.51 3.53 12.42
C PRO A 82 -38.80 4.44 13.62
N LEU A 83 -37.88 5.36 13.93
CA LEU A 83 -38.03 6.30 15.03
C LEU A 83 -39.25 7.21 14.86
N SER A 84 -39.64 7.51 13.62
CA SER A 84 -40.84 8.31 13.31
C SER A 84 -42.15 7.66 13.79
N PHE A 85 -42.17 6.34 13.96
CA PHE A 85 -43.33 5.60 14.50
C PHE A 85 -43.24 5.46 16.03
N ILE A 86 -42.05 5.38 16.59
CA ILE A 86 -41.81 5.14 18.03
C ILE A 86 -41.99 6.44 18.81
N VAL A 87 -41.38 7.54 18.34
CA VAL A 87 -41.39 8.83 19.02
C VAL A 87 -42.61 9.64 18.61
N LYS A 88 -43.65 9.69 19.47
CA LYS A 88 -44.92 10.40 19.21
C LYS A 88 -44.75 11.92 19.15
N ASN A 89 -43.87 12.49 19.98
CA ASN A 89 -43.65 13.93 20.03
C ASN A 89 -42.75 14.40 18.89
N SER A 90 -43.30 15.20 17.97
CA SER A 90 -42.58 15.70 16.79
C SER A 90 -41.37 16.61 17.13
N ARG A 91 -41.37 17.30 18.27
CA ARG A 91 -40.20 18.10 18.73
C ARG A 91 -39.07 17.19 19.18
N THR A 92 -39.39 16.19 19.99
CA THR A 92 -38.41 15.18 20.47
C THR A 92 -37.85 14.38 19.31
N PHE A 93 -38.68 13.93 18.36
CA PHE A 93 -38.24 13.23 17.16
C PHE A 93 -37.22 14.05 16.37
N ARG A 94 -37.52 15.33 16.10
CA ARG A 94 -36.58 16.22 15.37
C ARG A 94 -35.30 16.48 16.14
N ALA A 95 -35.37 16.66 17.47
CA ALA A 95 -34.18 16.85 18.31
C ALA A 95 -33.24 15.62 18.26
N ILE A 96 -33.79 14.41 18.41
CA ILE A 96 -33.03 13.17 18.31
C ILE A 96 -32.42 13.03 16.90
N SER A 97 -33.21 13.34 15.84
CA SER A 97 -32.73 13.28 14.46
C SER A 97 -31.55 14.24 14.21
N VAL A 98 -31.64 15.48 14.71
CA VAL A 98 -30.58 16.48 14.61
C VAL A 98 -29.30 16.00 15.32
N ILE A 99 -29.42 15.48 16.55
CA ILE A 99 -28.27 14.97 17.30
C ILE A 99 -27.60 13.81 16.55
N PHE A 100 -28.41 12.84 16.09
CA PHE A 100 -27.89 11.68 15.35
C PHE A 100 -27.17 12.09 14.05
N SER A 101 -27.77 13.00 13.25
CA SER A 101 -27.15 13.51 12.04
C SER A 101 -25.88 14.31 12.31
N THR A 102 -25.88 15.17 13.35
CA THR A 102 -24.70 15.93 13.76
C THR A 102 -23.53 15.01 14.08
N VAL A 103 -23.77 13.93 14.84
CA VAL A 103 -22.75 12.94 15.15
C VAL A 103 -22.25 12.27 13.87
N GLY A 104 -23.14 11.81 12.99
CA GLY A 104 -22.78 11.17 11.73
C GLY A 104 -21.95 12.09 10.81
N MET A 105 -22.35 13.36 10.66
CA MET A 105 -21.62 14.34 9.85
C MET A 105 -20.25 14.71 10.46
N THR A 106 -20.17 14.76 11.79
CA THR A 106 -18.90 15.00 12.48
C THR A 106 -17.95 13.81 12.29
N VAL A 107 -18.43 12.58 12.42
CA VAL A 107 -17.63 11.37 12.16
C VAL A 107 -17.16 11.36 10.69
N LEU A 108 -18.01 11.71 9.73
CA LEU A 108 -17.61 11.82 8.33
C LEU A 108 -16.52 12.90 8.13
N LEU A 109 -16.65 14.05 8.78
CA LEU A 109 -15.64 15.11 8.70
C LEU A 109 -14.29 14.66 9.29
N VAL A 110 -14.31 13.98 10.44
CA VAL A 110 -13.12 13.38 11.05
C VAL A 110 -12.49 12.36 10.11
N ASP A 111 -13.30 11.49 9.49
CA ASP A 111 -12.82 10.52 8.51
C ASP A 111 -12.10 11.18 7.32
N THR A 112 -12.64 12.30 6.78
CA THR A 112 -11.95 13.03 5.70
C THR A 112 -10.58 13.55 6.11
N GLU A 113 -10.40 13.95 7.37
CA GLU A 113 -9.11 14.41 7.87
C GLU A 113 -8.13 13.26 8.14
N VAL A 114 -8.64 12.13 8.64
CA VAL A 114 -7.87 10.89 8.80
C VAL A 114 -7.41 10.40 7.43
N PHE A 115 -8.29 10.34 6.45
CA PHE A 115 -7.96 9.94 5.09
C PHE A 115 -6.89 10.84 4.47
N LYS A 116 -7.03 12.17 4.63
CA LYS A 116 -6.03 13.14 4.16
C LYS A 116 -4.63 12.88 4.71
N ARG A 117 -4.52 12.49 5.98
CA ARG A 117 -3.22 12.31 6.66
C ARG A 117 -2.63 10.92 6.47
N PHE A 118 -3.48 9.90 6.40
CA PHE A 118 -3.04 8.51 6.53
C PHE A 118 -3.49 7.62 5.36
N TYR A 119 -4.32 8.11 4.44
CA TYR A 119 -4.94 7.29 3.38
C TYR A 119 -5.68 6.06 3.93
N LEU A 120 -6.17 6.17 5.16
CA LEU A 120 -7.00 5.18 5.84
C LEU A 120 -8.32 5.81 6.25
N HIS A 121 -9.36 5.02 6.26
CA HIS A 121 -10.65 5.41 6.83
C HIS A 121 -10.72 5.07 8.32
N LEU A 122 -11.63 5.73 9.03
CA LEU A 122 -11.88 5.46 10.44
C LEU A 122 -12.26 3.99 10.65
N SER A 123 -11.40 3.27 11.36
CA SER A 123 -11.64 1.93 11.89
C SER A 123 -11.69 2.01 13.43
N PRO A 124 -12.16 0.97 14.12
CA PRO A 124 -12.12 0.94 15.60
C PRO A 124 -10.72 1.17 16.15
N LEU A 125 -9.68 0.66 15.49
CA LEU A 125 -8.29 0.86 15.89
C LEU A 125 -7.87 2.33 15.70
N VAL A 126 -8.12 2.90 14.51
CA VAL A 126 -7.78 4.30 14.21
C VAL A 126 -8.52 5.24 15.17
N TRP A 127 -9.78 4.95 15.46
CA TRP A 127 -10.55 5.70 16.45
C TRP A 127 -9.93 5.63 17.84
N ASP A 128 -9.58 4.43 18.30
CA ASP A 128 -8.99 4.20 19.60
C ASP A 128 -7.63 4.90 19.75
N LEU A 129 -6.80 4.87 18.70
CA LEU A 129 -5.53 5.60 18.65
C LEU A 129 -5.71 7.13 18.67
N LEU A 130 -6.79 7.65 18.05
CA LEU A 130 -7.09 9.08 18.06
C LEU A 130 -7.61 9.57 19.43
N VAL A 131 -8.40 8.74 20.12
CA VAL A 131 -9.05 9.12 21.38
C VAL A 131 -8.17 8.89 22.61
N ASN A 132 -7.28 7.90 22.55
CA ASN A 132 -6.38 7.51 23.63
C ASN A 132 -4.90 7.57 23.19
N PRO A 133 -4.36 8.73 22.84
CA PRO A 133 -2.96 8.85 22.45
C PRO A 133 -2.05 8.69 23.68
N ASP A 134 -1.03 7.83 23.56
CA ASP A 134 -0.03 7.60 24.60
C ASP A 134 0.93 8.79 24.80
N GLU A 135 0.94 9.77 23.88
CA GLU A 135 1.82 10.94 23.88
C GLU A 135 1.04 12.26 23.87
N ALA A 136 1.35 13.13 24.81
CA ALA A 136 0.62 14.39 25.07
C ALA A 136 0.57 15.39 23.90
N GLU A 137 1.49 15.32 22.94
CA GLU A 137 1.58 16.27 21.83
C GLU A 137 0.55 15.97 20.71
N LEU A 138 0.29 14.70 20.45
CA LEU A 138 -0.76 14.28 19.51
C LEU A 138 -2.17 14.45 20.10
N ALA A 139 -2.32 14.33 21.41
CA ALA A 139 -3.59 14.49 22.11
C ALA A 139 -4.23 15.88 21.94
N ARG A 140 -3.43 16.93 21.75
CA ARG A 140 -3.95 18.29 21.51
C ARG A 140 -4.52 18.48 20.11
N GLN A 141 -4.01 17.77 19.12
CA GLN A 141 -4.42 18.00 17.72
C GLN A 141 -5.73 17.31 17.36
N TRP A 142 -6.05 16.15 17.92
CA TRP A 142 -7.30 15.46 17.58
C TRP A 142 -8.53 16.17 18.11
N GLN A 143 -8.45 16.88 19.27
CA GLN A 143 -9.56 17.67 19.80
C GLN A 143 -10.02 18.74 18.79
N LEU A 144 -9.11 19.28 17.98
CA LEU A 144 -9.42 20.25 16.95
C LEU A 144 -10.32 19.68 15.84
N LEU A 145 -10.34 18.36 15.66
CA LEU A 145 -11.20 17.70 14.67
C LEU A 145 -12.69 17.82 15.01
N PHE A 146 -13.02 18.04 16.30
CA PHE A 146 -14.41 18.22 16.76
C PHE A 146 -14.86 19.68 16.83
N VAL A 147 -13.95 20.63 16.61
CA VAL A 147 -14.29 22.07 16.61
C VAL A 147 -15.42 22.43 15.62
N PRO A 148 -15.55 21.82 14.43
CA PRO A 148 -16.65 22.09 13.53
C PRO A 148 -18.02 21.53 13.98
N MET A 149 -18.08 20.62 14.96
CA MET A 149 -19.32 19.99 15.42
C MET A 149 -20.41 20.97 15.85
N PRO A 150 -20.14 22.06 16.60
CA PRO A 150 -21.13 23.09 16.92
C PRO A 150 -21.71 23.78 15.68
N ILE A 151 -20.90 23.98 14.63
CA ILE A 151 -21.35 24.59 13.38
C ILE A 151 -22.29 23.64 12.65
N ILE A 152 -21.93 22.34 12.56
CA ILE A 152 -22.79 21.31 11.97
C ILE A 152 -24.12 21.25 12.74
N LEU A 153 -24.06 21.19 14.08
CA LEU A 153 -25.26 21.19 14.92
C LEU A 153 -26.15 22.39 14.66
N LEU A 154 -25.59 23.59 14.56
CA LEU A 154 -26.32 24.81 14.26
C LEU A 154 -27.02 24.74 12.89
N LEU A 155 -26.33 24.30 11.85
CA LEU A 155 -26.89 24.12 10.50
C LEU A 155 -28.06 23.11 10.51
N GLU A 156 -27.86 21.96 11.19
CA GLU A 156 -28.90 20.94 11.35
C GLU A 156 -30.13 21.46 12.10
N MET A 157 -29.94 22.21 13.17
CA MET A 157 -31.04 22.83 13.95
C MET A 157 -31.81 23.87 13.13
N LEU A 158 -31.06 24.75 12.43
CA LEU A 158 -31.69 25.80 11.60
C LEU A 158 -32.49 25.17 10.46
N TYR A 159 -31.91 24.19 9.75
CA TYR A 159 -32.62 23.50 8.68
C TYR A 159 -33.83 22.71 9.20
N SER A 160 -33.66 21.97 10.30
CA SER A 160 -34.72 21.20 10.93
C SER A 160 -35.94 22.07 11.26
N ARG A 161 -35.72 23.27 11.84
CA ARG A 161 -36.77 24.23 12.15
C ARG A 161 -37.39 24.83 10.90
N TRP A 162 -36.58 25.26 9.97
CA TRP A 162 -37.02 25.86 8.71
C TRP A 162 -37.86 24.89 7.86
N CYS A 163 -37.37 23.67 7.69
CA CYS A 163 -38.04 22.60 6.96
C CYS A 163 -39.40 22.26 7.58
N TRP A 164 -39.48 22.15 8.91
CA TRP A 164 -40.76 21.89 9.59
C TRP A 164 -41.78 22.99 9.34
N ASN A 165 -41.38 24.25 9.42
CA ASN A 165 -42.26 25.40 9.18
C ASN A 165 -42.72 25.50 7.72
N LYS A 166 -41.94 25.03 6.77
CA LYS A 166 -42.22 25.07 5.33
C LYS A 166 -42.67 23.72 4.74
N LEU A 167 -42.95 22.72 5.59
CA LEU A 167 -43.21 21.34 5.16
C LEU A 167 -44.33 21.23 4.11
N ARG A 168 -45.45 21.98 4.28
CA ARG A 168 -46.55 22.00 3.31
C ARG A 168 -46.12 22.53 1.93
N SER A 169 -45.23 23.52 1.90
CA SER A 169 -44.67 24.06 0.67
C SER A 169 -43.75 23.05 -0.01
N PHE A 170 -42.88 22.41 0.75
CA PHE A 170 -41.98 21.39 0.24
C PHE A 170 -42.71 20.18 -0.32
N ASN A 171 -43.73 19.68 0.33
CA ASN A 171 -44.51 18.53 -0.13
C ASN A 171 -45.28 18.78 -1.44
N ARG A 172 -45.47 20.05 -1.84
CA ARG A 172 -46.05 20.42 -3.14
C ARG A 172 -45.02 20.40 -4.27
N GLN A 173 -43.71 20.36 -3.95
CA GLN A 173 -42.65 20.39 -4.95
C GLN A 173 -42.51 19.01 -5.60
N LYS A 174 -42.48 18.99 -6.93
CA LYS A 174 -42.35 17.75 -7.71
C LYS A 174 -40.88 17.39 -8.00
N TRP A 175 -39.93 18.34 -7.84
CA TRP A 175 -38.53 18.15 -8.18
C TRP A 175 -37.81 17.10 -7.30
N GLY A 176 -38.25 16.87 -6.07
CA GLY A 176 -37.67 15.86 -5.18
C GLY A 176 -37.64 14.46 -5.78
N LYS A 177 -38.62 14.11 -6.64
CA LYS A 177 -38.63 12.83 -7.36
C LYS A 177 -37.48 12.72 -8.38
N TYR A 178 -37.17 13.80 -9.08
CA TYR A 178 -36.07 13.83 -10.06
C TYR A 178 -34.72 13.76 -9.38
N VAL A 179 -34.56 14.43 -8.23
CA VAL A 179 -33.32 14.33 -7.42
C VAL A 179 -33.14 12.93 -6.85
N ALA A 180 -34.21 12.30 -6.34
CA ALA A 180 -34.14 10.91 -5.89
C ALA A 180 -33.76 9.96 -7.04
N LEU A 181 -34.35 10.16 -8.23
CA LEU A 181 -34.02 9.37 -9.42
C LEU A 181 -32.57 9.58 -9.84
N PHE A 182 -32.05 10.81 -9.79
CA PHE A 182 -30.66 11.13 -10.07
C PHE A 182 -29.70 10.36 -9.14
N PHE A 183 -29.91 10.42 -7.82
CA PHE A 183 -29.08 9.71 -6.87
C PHE A 183 -29.16 8.19 -7.01
N LEU A 184 -30.37 7.67 -7.26
CA LEU A 184 -30.54 6.24 -7.53
C LEU A 184 -29.83 5.80 -8.81
N SER A 185 -29.86 6.63 -9.85
CA SER A 185 -29.13 6.37 -11.10
C SER A 185 -27.63 6.41 -10.87
N CYS A 186 -27.11 7.37 -10.10
CA CYS A 186 -25.70 7.43 -9.73
C CYS A 186 -25.27 6.22 -8.91
N PHE A 187 -26.07 5.78 -7.95
CA PHE A 187 -25.80 4.58 -7.16
C PHE A 187 -25.73 3.32 -8.04
N THR A 188 -26.75 3.12 -8.88
CA THR A 188 -26.77 1.97 -9.80
C THR A 188 -25.60 2.02 -10.78
N ALA A 189 -25.33 3.19 -11.37
CA ALA A 189 -24.22 3.37 -12.30
C ALA A 189 -22.87 3.11 -11.63
N THR A 190 -22.68 3.50 -10.37
CA THR A 190 -21.45 3.20 -9.60
C THR A 190 -21.17 1.70 -9.59
N HIS A 191 -22.15 0.90 -9.23
CA HIS A 191 -21.99 -0.55 -9.15
C HIS A 191 -21.80 -1.22 -10.51
N LEU A 192 -22.57 -0.81 -11.52
CA LEU A 192 -22.47 -1.38 -12.87
C LEU A 192 -21.15 -1.02 -13.55
N LEU A 193 -20.72 0.24 -13.44
CA LEU A 193 -19.45 0.69 -14.01
C LEU A 193 -18.26 0.02 -13.33
N TYR A 194 -18.33 -0.16 -12.01
CA TYR A 194 -17.28 -0.88 -11.30
C TYR A 194 -17.23 -2.36 -11.68
N ALA A 195 -18.38 -3.04 -11.77
CA ALA A 195 -18.47 -4.43 -12.21
C ALA A 195 -17.93 -4.62 -13.63
N TRP A 196 -18.25 -3.68 -14.53
CA TRP A 196 -17.68 -3.65 -15.88
C TRP A 196 -16.16 -3.43 -15.86
N ALA A 197 -15.68 -2.45 -15.11
CA ALA A 197 -14.25 -2.13 -15.01
C ALA A 197 -13.45 -3.28 -14.39
N ASP A 198 -14.02 -3.97 -13.39
CA ASP A 198 -13.45 -5.16 -12.78
C ASP A 198 -13.33 -6.31 -13.80
N MET A 199 -14.33 -6.49 -14.65
CA MET A 199 -14.31 -7.47 -15.74
C MET A 199 -13.34 -7.09 -16.86
N ALA A 200 -13.34 -5.81 -17.28
CA ALA A 200 -12.55 -5.30 -18.39
C ALA A 200 -11.10 -4.97 -18.00
N ILE A 201 -10.71 -5.23 -16.75
CA ILE A 201 -9.35 -4.92 -16.24
C ILE A 201 -9.04 -3.41 -16.37
N TYR A 202 -10.05 -2.57 -16.14
CA TYR A 202 -9.94 -1.13 -16.34
C TYR A 202 -9.54 -0.39 -15.06
N ARG A 203 -8.23 -0.25 -14.83
CA ARG A 203 -7.61 0.30 -13.62
C ARG A 203 -8.07 1.72 -13.23
N PRO A 204 -8.31 2.68 -14.16
CA PRO A 204 -8.76 4.03 -13.78
C PRO A 204 -10.06 4.08 -12.98
N VAL A 205 -10.85 3.01 -12.97
CA VAL A 205 -12.05 2.86 -12.16
C VAL A 205 -11.79 1.98 -10.94
N THR A 206 -11.10 0.83 -11.12
CA THR A 206 -10.91 -0.15 -10.03
C THR A 206 -10.00 0.36 -8.92
N ALA A 207 -9.01 1.20 -9.22
CA ALA A 207 -8.12 1.83 -8.24
C ALA A 207 -8.86 2.74 -7.25
N GLN A 208 -10.05 3.24 -7.61
CA GLN A 208 -10.85 4.14 -6.76
C GLN A 208 -11.68 3.43 -5.68
N LYS A 209 -11.55 2.11 -5.54
CA LYS A 209 -12.32 1.30 -4.58
C LYS A 209 -12.23 1.79 -3.14
N ALA A 210 -11.07 2.26 -2.73
CA ALA A 210 -10.76 2.66 -1.36
C ALA A 210 -10.92 4.17 -1.09
N ASN A 211 -11.44 4.96 -2.05
CA ASN A 211 -11.52 6.41 -1.92
C ASN A 211 -12.58 6.89 -0.91
N TYR A 212 -13.56 6.06 -0.56
CA TYR A 212 -14.65 6.42 0.34
C TYR A 212 -14.81 5.41 1.48
N PRO A 213 -15.19 5.87 2.69
CA PRO A 213 -15.46 4.98 3.81
C PRO A 213 -16.63 4.05 3.49
N LEU A 214 -16.57 2.81 3.94
CA LEU A 214 -17.60 1.79 3.70
C LEU A 214 -17.90 1.52 2.22
N SER A 215 -16.96 1.80 1.32
CA SER A 215 -17.11 1.54 -0.11
C SER A 215 -16.89 0.06 -0.42
N TYR A 216 -17.96 -0.62 -0.83
CA TYR A 216 -17.94 -2.02 -1.29
C TYR A 216 -18.62 -2.12 -2.65
N PRO A 217 -17.97 -1.66 -3.72
CA PRO A 217 -18.54 -1.73 -5.05
C PRO A 217 -18.75 -3.19 -5.47
N MET A 218 -19.78 -3.43 -6.26
CA MET A 218 -20.14 -4.77 -6.74
C MET A 218 -19.07 -5.27 -7.72
N THR A 219 -18.57 -6.49 -7.48
CA THR A 219 -17.64 -7.17 -8.39
C THR A 219 -18.39 -8.24 -9.16
N ALA A 220 -18.06 -8.40 -10.44
CA ALA A 220 -18.68 -9.43 -11.29
C ALA A 220 -17.89 -10.75 -11.32
N ARG A 221 -16.63 -10.77 -10.84
CA ARG A 221 -15.69 -11.88 -11.02
C ARG A 221 -16.22 -13.20 -10.51
N SER A 222 -16.65 -13.27 -9.25
CA SER A 222 -17.18 -14.52 -8.66
C SER A 222 -18.43 -15.05 -9.36
N PHE A 223 -19.26 -14.16 -9.90
CA PHE A 223 -20.40 -14.54 -10.73
C PHE A 223 -19.94 -15.10 -12.08
N LEU A 224 -18.99 -14.46 -12.74
CA LEU A 224 -18.46 -14.85 -14.03
C LEU A 224 -17.67 -16.17 -13.96
N GLU A 225 -16.88 -16.37 -12.89
CA GLU A 225 -16.20 -17.63 -12.59
C GLU A 225 -17.21 -18.78 -12.43
N LYS A 226 -18.26 -18.56 -11.62
CA LYS A 226 -19.29 -19.57 -11.36
C LYS A 226 -20.05 -19.99 -12.63
N HIS A 227 -20.16 -19.08 -13.59
CA HIS A 227 -20.81 -19.35 -14.89
C HIS A 227 -19.82 -19.67 -16.01
N SER A 228 -18.55 -19.95 -15.70
CA SER A 228 -17.50 -20.31 -16.67
C SER A 228 -17.29 -19.27 -17.79
N LEU A 229 -17.60 -18.00 -17.52
CA LEU A 229 -17.42 -16.89 -18.44
C LEU A 229 -16.01 -16.29 -18.36
N ILE A 230 -15.29 -16.57 -17.28
CA ILE A 230 -13.87 -16.19 -17.06
C ILE A 230 -13.16 -17.42 -16.50
N ASN A 231 -11.96 -17.71 -17.02
CA ASN A 231 -11.09 -18.73 -16.48
C ASN A 231 -10.30 -18.14 -15.30
N ARG A 232 -10.41 -18.76 -14.14
CA ARG A 232 -9.70 -18.32 -12.92
C ARG A 232 -8.18 -18.33 -13.09
N ALA A 233 -7.65 -19.35 -13.77
CA ALA A 233 -6.22 -19.46 -14.03
C ALA A 233 -5.68 -18.31 -14.89
N ASP A 234 -6.41 -17.90 -15.91
CA ASP A 234 -6.02 -16.77 -16.78
C ASP A 234 -6.03 -15.45 -16.01
N LEU A 235 -6.97 -15.28 -15.07
CA LEU A 235 -7.03 -14.08 -14.22
C LEU A 235 -5.89 -14.07 -13.20
N GLU A 236 -5.63 -15.18 -12.52
CA GLU A 236 -4.50 -15.31 -11.59
C GLU A 236 -3.17 -15.06 -12.32
N GLN A 237 -2.98 -15.63 -13.50
CA GLN A 237 -1.82 -15.36 -14.35
C GLN A 237 -1.71 -13.89 -14.76
N THR A 238 -2.83 -13.23 -15.05
CA THR A 238 -2.84 -11.79 -15.39
C THR A 238 -2.43 -10.95 -14.17
N ILE A 239 -2.93 -11.28 -12.99
CA ILE A 239 -2.55 -10.61 -11.74
C ILE A 239 -1.07 -10.83 -11.43
N GLU A 240 -0.58 -12.04 -11.53
CA GLU A 240 0.83 -12.36 -11.31
C GLU A 240 1.75 -11.61 -12.28
N THR A 241 1.39 -11.54 -13.55
CA THR A 241 2.22 -10.91 -14.57
C THR A 241 2.09 -9.40 -14.64
N SER A 242 0.90 -8.84 -14.39
CA SER A 242 0.59 -7.42 -14.60
C SER A 242 0.41 -6.62 -13.33
N GLY A 243 0.35 -7.30 -12.16
CA GLY A 243 -0.01 -6.69 -10.88
C GLY A 243 -1.53 -6.58 -10.70
N ARG A 244 -1.93 -6.31 -9.45
CA ARG A 244 -3.34 -6.15 -9.05
C ARG A 244 -3.90 -4.85 -9.61
N LEU A 245 -5.15 -4.89 -10.02
CA LEU A 245 -5.83 -3.77 -10.68
C LEU A 245 -6.36 -2.71 -9.71
N ASP A 246 -6.59 -3.10 -8.46
CA ASP A 246 -7.10 -2.25 -7.40
C ASP A 246 -5.96 -1.59 -6.58
N THR A 247 -4.74 -1.58 -7.12
CA THR A 247 -3.61 -0.86 -6.53
C THR A 247 -3.63 0.63 -6.89
N PHE A 248 -3.00 1.43 -6.05
CA PHE A 248 -2.84 2.87 -6.22
C PHE A 248 -1.94 3.23 -7.43
N PHE A 249 -1.90 4.52 -7.79
CA PHE A 249 -0.96 5.07 -8.76
C PHE A 249 0.36 5.43 -8.08
N LEU A 250 1.47 5.26 -8.81
CA LEU A 250 2.82 5.41 -8.28
C LEU A 250 3.40 6.78 -8.62
N ASP A 251 3.80 7.53 -7.59
CA ASP A 251 4.59 8.77 -7.71
C ASP A 251 6.08 8.47 -7.47
N TYR A 252 6.76 7.98 -8.51
CA TYR A 252 8.17 7.57 -8.41
C TYR A 252 8.97 7.87 -9.68
N PRO A 253 10.07 8.64 -9.56
CA PRO A 253 10.46 9.42 -8.40
C PRO A 253 9.52 10.63 -8.19
N LYS A 254 9.30 11.03 -6.93
CA LYS A 254 8.38 12.13 -6.55
C LYS A 254 8.74 13.49 -7.16
N LYS A 255 10.02 13.69 -7.45
CA LYS A 255 10.55 14.93 -8.01
C LYS A 255 11.67 14.64 -8.99
N SER A 256 11.92 15.60 -9.86
CA SER A 256 13.10 15.60 -10.72
C SER A 256 14.38 15.43 -9.89
N LEU A 257 15.19 14.45 -10.24
CA LEU A 257 16.41 14.09 -9.51
C LEU A 257 17.63 14.88 -10.02
N LYS A 258 18.49 15.32 -9.08
CA LYS A 258 19.70 16.07 -9.37
C LYS A 258 20.93 15.18 -9.18
N PHE A 259 21.81 15.16 -10.17
CA PHE A 259 23.05 14.39 -10.21
C PHE A 259 24.24 15.36 -10.28
N ASP A 260 24.44 16.13 -9.20
CA ASP A 260 25.42 17.22 -9.16
C ASP A 260 26.83 16.74 -8.76
N LYS A 261 26.96 15.52 -8.24
CA LYS A 261 28.25 14.93 -7.87
C LYS A 261 28.83 14.11 -9.02
N ALA A 262 30.14 14.15 -9.16
CA ALA A 262 30.82 13.31 -10.14
C ALA A 262 30.63 11.83 -9.79
N PRO A 263 30.19 10.97 -10.72
CA PRO A 263 30.03 9.56 -10.47
C PRO A 263 31.40 8.85 -10.39
N ASN A 264 31.50 7.85 -9.52
CA ASN A 264 32.66 6.98 -9.49
C ASN A 264 32.60 6.00 -10.67
N LYS A 265 33.71 5.86 -11.40
CA LYS A 265 33.83 4.87 -12.47
C LYS A 265 34.20 3.50 -11.91
N ILE A 266 33.26 2.84 -11.26
CA ILE A 266 33.42 1.50 -10.67
C ILE A 266 32.58 0.48 -11.41
N ASN A 267 32.99 -0.77 -11.40
CA ASN A 267 32.12 -1.87 -11.78
C ASN A 267 31.17 -2.22 -10.62
N LEU A 268 29.98 -2.67 -10.94
CA LEU A 268 28.99 -3.14 -9.97
C LEU A 268 28.56 -4.56 -10.34
N LEU A 269 28.84 -5.52 -9.46
CA LEU A 269 28.35 -6.89 -9.56
C LEU A 269 27.39 -7.16 -8.42
N VAL A 270 26.16 -7.55 -8.72
CA VAL A 270 25.16 -7.99 -7.76
C VAL A 270 24.95 -9.49 -7.94
N ILE A 271 25.28 -10.27 -6.94
CA ILE A 271 25.07 -11.73 -6.87
C ILE A 271 23.89 -11.97 -5.96
N ASN A 272 22.77 -12.41 -6.53
CA ASN A 272 21.55 -12.78 -5.83
C ASN A 272 21.46 -14.31 -5.72
N LEU A 273 21.60 -14.84 -4.52
CA LEU A 273 21.48 -16.28 -4.22
C LEU A 273 20.07 -16.54 -3.64
N SER A 274 19.08 -16.61 -4.50
CA SER A 274 17.67 -16.77 -4.10
C SER A 274 17.48 -18.00 -3.19
N GLY A 275 16.91 -17.78 -2.01
CA GLY A 275 16.70 -18.81 -1.00
C GLY A 275 17.86 -19.01 0.00
N LEU A 276 18.94 -18.23 -0.10
CA LEU A 276 20.05 -18.31 0.85
C LEU A 276 19.70 -17.64 2.17
N ASN A 277 19.87 -18.39 3.27
CA ASN A 277 19.74 -17.86 4.63
C ASN A 277 21.11 -17.41 5.17
N ASN A 278 21.13 -16.32 5.91
CA ASN A 278 22.36 -15.81 6.54
C ASN A 278 23.06 -16.84 7.47
N ASP A 279 22.28 -17.73 8.12
CA ASP A 279 22.82 -18.76 9.02
C ASP A 279 23.52 -19.92 8.29
N GLN A 280 23.40 -19.99 6.98
CA GLN A 280 24.13 -20.97 6.16
C GLN A 280 25.56 -20.53 5.86
N ILE A 281 25.89 -19.24 6.02
CA ILE A 281 27.22 -18.68 5.69
C ILE A 281 28.16 -18.87 6.88
N THR A 282 28.64 -20.09 7.03
CA THR A 282 29.60 -20.50 8.06
C THR A 282 30.85 -21.12 7.43
N ALA A 283 31.94 -21.16 8.17
CA ALA A 283 33.19 -21.79 7.70
C ALA A 283 33.02 -23.29 7.35
N GLU A 284 32.03 -23.95 7.94
CA GLU A 284 31.75 -25.37 7.69
C GLU A 284 30.89 -25.61 6.46
N LYS A 285 29.84 -24.78 6.27
CA LYS A 285 28.86 -25.01 5.21
C LYS A 285 29.21 -24.31 3.90
N MET A 286 29.77 -23.10 3.99
CA MET A 286 30.11 -22.26 2.83
C MET A 286 31.46 -21.58 3.03
N PRO A 287 32.58 -22.34 3.04
CA PRO A 287 33.88 -21.82 3.40
C PRO A 287 34.38 -20.69 2.47
N ASN A 288 34.11 -20.78 1.16
CA ASN A 288 34.54 -19.76 0.20
C ASN A 288 33.79 -18.45 0.39
N LEU A 289 32.46 -18.52 0.49
CA LEU A 289 31.62 -17.34 0.74
C LEU A 289 31.89 -16.77 2.14
N HIS A 290 32.09 -17.62 3.13
CA HIS A 290 32.45 -17.20 4.47
C HIS A 290 33.79 -16.44 4.49
N GLN A 291 34.81 -16.88 3.77
CA GLN A 291 36.11 -16.18 3.66
C GLN A 291 35.90 -14.76 3.09
N ILE A 292 35.18 -14.62 2.01
CA ILE A 292 34.88 -13.30 1.41
C ILE A 292 34.04 -12.45 2.33
N SER A 293 33.10 -13.05 3.08
CA SER A 293 32.28 -12.32 4.07
C SER A 293 33.12 -11.66 5.18
N GLN A 294 34.28 -12.23 5.54
CA GLN A 294 35.20 -11.63 6.52
C GLN A 294 35.95 -10.42 5.92
N GLN A 295 36.08 -10.36 4.60
CA GLN A 295 36.69 -9.25 3.86
C GLN A 295 35.69 -8.21 3.37
N SER A 296 34.43 -8.36 3.74
CA SER A 296 33.32 -7.51 3.31
C SER A 296 32.71 -6.74 4.50
N ARG A 297 31.97 -5.69 4.19
CA ARG A 297 31.02 -5.12 5.15
C ARG A 297 29.79 -6.02 5.20
N ARG A 298 29.62 -6.74 6.31
CA ARG A 298 28.53 -7.69 6.52
C ARG A 298 27.44 -7.12 7.41
N PHE A 299 26.19 -7.19 6.96
CA PHE A 299 25.01 -6.71 7.70
C PHE A 299 24.33 -7.89 8.40
N MET A 300 24.34 -7.85 9.74
CA MET A 300 23.92 -8.99 10.57
C MET A 300 22.41 -9.08 10.74
N GLN A 301 21.71 -7.94 10.69
CA GLN A 301 20.24 -7.83 10.79
C GLN A 301 19.68 -7.17 9.52
N HIS A 302 19.82 -7.89 8.39
CA HIS A 302 19.36 -7.40 7.10
C HIS A 302 18.11 -8.16 6.65
N TYR A 303 17.12 -7.43 6.14
CA TYR A 303 15.82 -7.97 5.77
C TYR A 303 15.44 -7.61 4.33
N SER A 304 14.75 -8.54 3.65
CA SER A 304 14.06 -8.27 2.40
C SER A 304 12.94 -7.23 2.61
N GLY A 305 12.65 -6.42 1.61
CA GLY A 305 11.58 -5.43 1.67
C GLY A 305 10.17 -5.99 1.46
N GLY A 306 10.02 -7.31 1.41
CA GLY A 306 8.76 -8.01 1.29
C GLY A 306 8.87 -9.52 1.46
N ASP A 307 7.80 -10.24 1.21
CA ASP A 307 7.62 -11.66 1.48
C ASP A 307 7.68 -12.55 0.22
N SER A 308 8.09 -12.00 -0.91
CA SER A 308 8.21 -12.69 -2.21
C SER A 308 9.47 -12.29 -2.96
N VAL A 309 9.86 -13.07 -3.96
CA VAL A 309 11.00 -12.79 -4.84
C VAL A 309 10.83 -11.42 -5.52
N SER A 310 9.68 -11.18 -6.16
CA SER A 310 9.38 -9.88 -6.79
C SER A 310 9.45 -8.71 -5.81
N ALA A 311 9.03 -8.88 -4.55
CA ALA A 311 9.12 -7.86 -3.51
C ALA A 311 10.57 -7.61 -3.06
N GLY A 312 11.38 -8.68 -2.92
CA GLY A 312 12.81 -8.60 -2.64
C GLY A 312 13.57 -7.85 -3.73
N ILE A 313 13.33 -8.20 -4.99
CA ILE A 313 13.95 -7.53 -6.16
C ILE A 313 13.50 -6.06 -6.26
N THR A 314 12.21 -5.79 -6.07
CA THR A 314 11.71 -4.41 -6.05
C THR A 314 12.42 -3.59 -4.98
N SER A 315 12.52 -4.09 -3.77
CA SER A 315 13.18 -3.37 -2.69
C SER A 315 14.66 -3.16 -2.95
N LEU A 316 15.34 -4.14 -3.53
CA LEU A 316 16.78 -4.08 -3.83
C LEU A 316 17.11 -3.00 -4.87
N PHE A 317 16.32 -2.89 -5.95
CA PHE A 317 16.64 -2.02 -7.09
C PHE A 317 15.88 -0.70 -7.11
N TYR A 318 14.70 -0.62 -6.49
CA TYR A 318 13.91 0.62 -6.45
C TYR A 318 14.06 1.34 -5.11
N GLY A 319 14.48 0.65 -4.04
CA GLY A 319 14.43 1.18 -2.68
C GLY A 319 12.99 1.33 -2.16
N LEU A 320 12.04 0.58 -2.73
CA LEU A 320 10.62 0.59 -2.39
C LEU A 320 10.19 -0.77 -1.82
N SER A 321 9.33 -0.77 -0.80
CA SER A 321 8.82 -2.00 -0.19
C SER A 321 7.94 -2.82 -1.15
N GLY A 322 7.71 -4.08 -0.82
CA GLY A 322 6.87 -4.98 -1.62
C GLY A 322 5.43 -4.52 -1.84
N ARG A 323 4.96 -3.51 -1.08
CA ARG A 323 3.69 -2.84 -1.32
C ARG A 323 3.56 -2.27 -2.73
N TYR A 324 4.66 -1.83 -3.33
CA TYR A 324 4.69 -1.13 -4.61
C TYR A 324 4.86 -2.04 -5.84
N VAL A 325 5.05 -3.34 -5.65
CA VAL A 325 5.24 -4.31 -6.75
C VAL A 325 4.14 -4.22 -7.79
N ASP A 326 2.88 -4.27 -7.35
CA ASP A 326 1.73 -4.24 -8.27
C ASP A 326 1.64 -2.92 -9.07
N ALA A 327 1.92 -1.79 -8.44
CA ALA A 327 1.93 -0.48 -9.10
C ALA A 327 3.05 -0.40 -10.14
N ILE A 328 4.26 -0.83 -9.80
CA ILE A 328 5.42 -0.88 -10.71
C ILE A 328 5.12 -1.77 -11.91
N LEU A 329 4.55 -2.96 -11.70
CA LEU A 329 4.17 -3.88 -12.77
C LEU A 329 3.11 -3.30 -13.71
N ASN A 330 2.08 -2.66 -13.13
CA ASN A 330 1.01 -2.03 -13.92
C ASN A 330 1.51 -0.88 -14.78
N GLU A 331 2.35 -0.01 -14.21
CA GLU A 331 2.84 1.21 -14.86
C GLU A 331 4.13 0.99 -15.64
N LYS A 332 4.75 -0.19 -15.47
CA LYS A 332 6.05 -0.53 -16.09
C LYS A 332 7.13 0.50 -15.74
N THR A 333 7.12 0.96 -14.50
CA THR A 333 7.99 2.03 -14.03
C THR A 333 9.44 1.56 -13.96
N PRO A 334 10.42 2.26 -14.59
CA PRO A 334 11.81 1.89 -14.50
C PRO A 334 12.43 2.23 -13.13
N SER A 335 13.44 1.49 -12.71
CA SER A 335 14.24 1.81 -11.53
C SER A 335 15.14 3.02 -11.78
N VAL A 336 15.20 3.95 -10.82
CA VAL A 336 16.13 5.10 -10.86
C VAL A 336 17.58 4.63 -10.94
N LEU A 337 17.94 3.56 -10.20
CA LEU A 337 19.29 3.00 -10.24
C LEU A 337 19.67 2.48 -11.63
N ILE A 338 18.81 1.67 -12.23
CA ILE A 338 19.06 1.09 -13.57
C ILE A 338 19.07 2.19 -14.64
N SER A 339 18.14 3.14 -14.59
CA SER A 339 18.11 4.28 -15.49
C SER A 339 19.37 5.14 -15.37
N ARG A 340 19.89 5.32 -14.16
CA ARG A 340 21.14 6.07 -13.95
C ARG A 340 22.35 5.34 -14.54
N LEU A 341 22.47 4.02 -14.35
CA LEU A 341 23.53 3.23 -14.94
C LEU A 341 23.50 3.26 -16.46
N GLN A 342 22.31 3.24 -17.07
CA GLN A 342 22.15 3.43 -18.53
C GLN A 342 22.64 4.82 -18.97
N THR A 343 22.27 5.88 -18.24
CA THR A 343 22.72 7.26 -18.55
C THR A 343 24.24 7.43 -18.41
N LEU A 344 24.89 6.62 -17.60
CA LEU A 344 26.33 6.59 -17.41
C LEU A 344 27.06 5.64 -18.39
N ASP A 345 26.37 5.12 -19.41
CA ASP A 345 26.87 4.21 -20.43
C ASP A 345 27.53 2.93 -19.86
N TYR A 346 26.96 2.39 -18.76
CA TYR A 346 27.42 1.12 -18.21
C TYR A 346 27.11 -0.03 -19.17
N GLN A 347 28.05 -0.97 -19.26
CA GLN A 347 27.82 -2.23 -19.98
C GLN A 347 27.03 -3.20 -19.08
N PHE A 348 25.87 -3.68 -19.56
CA PHE A 348 25.00 -4.55 -18.79
C PHE A 348 25.28 -6.04 -19.06
N GLY A 349 25.51 -6.80 -17.99
CA GLY A 349 25.61 -8.25 -17.99
C GLY A 349 24.53 -8.86 -17.08
N LEU A 350 23.44 -9.34 -17.65
CA LEU A 350 22.27 -9.83 -16.93
C LEU A 350 22.14 -11.35 -17.12
N PHE A 351 22.17 -12.12 -16.03
CA PHE A 351 22.13 -13.59 -16.07
C PHE A 351 21.26 -14.12 -14.93
N SER A 352 20.45 -15.14 -15.23
CA SER A 352 19.54 -15.76 -14.27
C SER A 352 19.43 -17.25 -14.51
N HIS A 353 19.38 -18.03 -13.46
CA HIS A 353 19.23 -19.49 -13.49
C HIS A 353 17.90 -19.96 -14.10
N ASN A 354 16.86 -19.12 -14.07
CA ASN A 354 15.49 -19.43 -14.51
C ASN A 354 14.99 -18.54 -15.67
N SER A 355 15.94 -17.91 -16.41
CA SER A 355 15.62 -17.03 -17.55
C SER A 355 14.81 -15.79 -17.14
N PHE A 356 15.00 -15.26 -15.93
CA PHE A 356 14.26 -14.11 -15.42
C PHE A 356 12.75 -14.35 -15.40
N ALA A 357 12.33 -15.46 -14.79
CA ALA A 357 10.92 -15.87 -14.78
C ALA A 357 9.99 -14.90 -14.04
N GLU A 358 10.49 -14.18 -13.03
CA GLU A 358 9.70 -13.19 -12.31
C GLU A 358 9.29 -12.01 -13.21
N PRO A 359 8.00 -11.64 -13.23
CA PRO A 359 7.48 -10.58 -14.11
C PRO A 359 8.16 -9.23 -13.95
N ILE A 360 8.63 -8.91 -12.73
CA ILE A 360 9.30 -7.64 -12.43
C ILE A 360 10.52 -7.38 -13.31
N TYR A 361 11.26 -8.41 -13.70
CA TYR A 361 12.42 -8.28 -14.56
C TYR A 361 12.05 -7.86 -15.97
N GLN A 362 11.14 -8.60 -16.60
CA GLN A 362 10.79 -8.41 -18.01
C GLN A 362 9.88 -7.21 -18.22
N ARG A 363 9.05 -6.89 -17.23
CA ARG A 363 8.00 -5.89 -17.38
C ARG A 363 8.42 -4.48 -16.96
N ALA A 364 9.33 -4.37 -16.00
CA ALA A 364 9.74 -3.08 -15.45
C ALA A 364 11.25 -2.91 -15.33
N LEU A 365 11.93 -3.73 -14.51
CA LEU A 365 13.33 -3.51 -14.14
C LEU A 365 14.29 -3.56 -15.34
N PHE A 366 14.16 -4.58 -16.18
CA PHE A 366 15.00 -4.81 -17.36
C PHE A 366 14.19 -4.85 -18.66
N ALA A 367 13.05 -4.16 -18.72
CA ALA A 367 12.12 -4.19 -19.86
C ALA A 367 12.76 -3.80 -21.21
N HIS A 368 13.82 -2.99 -21.17
CA HIS A 368 14.51 -2.51 -22.38
C HIS A 368 15.71 -3.38 -22.80
N PHE A 369 15.98 -4.47 -22.06
CA PHE A 369 17.11 -5.34 -22.33
C PHE A 369 16.65 -6.67 -22.93
N LYS A 370 17.48 -7.24 -23.79
CA LYS A 370 17.31 -8.61 -24.25
C LYS A 370 17.88 -9.56 -23.18
N LEU A 371 16.98 -10.22 -22.45
CA LEU A 371 17.36 -11.12 -21.37
C LEU A 371 17.79 -12.49 -21.91
N PRO A 372 18.95 -13.01 -21.51
CA PRO A 372 19.41 -14.34 -21.92
C PRO A 372 18.57 -15.42 -21.26
N LYS A 373 18.46 -16.56 -21.94
CA LYS A 373 17.81 -17.75 -21.39
C LYS A 373 18.86 -18.69 -20.84
N ALA A 374 18.62 -19.23 -19.65
CA ALA A 374 19.43 -20.28 -19.06
C ALA A 374 18.57 -21.27 -18.28
N LYS A 375 19.04 -22.49 -18.20
CA LYS A 375 18.42 -23.59 -17.44
C LYS A 375 19.37 -23.98 -16.28
N GLY A 376 19.19 -23.34 -15.13
CA GLY A 376 19.96 -23.60 -13.93
C GLY A 376 21.22 -22.74 -13.78
N ASN A 377 21.82 -22.84 -12.60
CA ASN A 377 22.96 -22.02 -12.18
C ASN A 377 24.20 -22.20 -13.07
N ALA A 378 24.51 -23.44 -13.44
CA ALA A 378 25.74 -23.74 -14.21
C ALA A 378 25.75 -23.02 -15.57
N GLU A 379 24.63 -23.02 -16.27
CA GLU A 379 24.49 -22.33 -17.55
C GLU A 379 24.56 -20.80 -17.37
N ALA A 380 23.87 -20.25 -16.37
CA ALA A 380 23.92 -18.82 -16.07
C ALA A 380 25.35 -18.35 -15.76
N ILE A 381 26.10 -19.10 -14.95
CA ILE A 381 27.49 -18.81 -14.61
C ILE A 381 28.40 -18.90 -15.85
N SER A 382 28.23 -19.94 -16.68
CA SER A 382 29.00 -20.10 -17.91
C SER A 382 28.79 -18.95 -18.90
N GLN A 383 27.51 -18.51 -19.07
CA GLN A 383 27.17 -17.37 -19.90
C GLN A 383 27.77 -16.07 -19.33
N TRP A 384 27.72 -15.88 -18.02
CA TRP A 384 28.33 -14.75 -17.33
C TRP A 384 29.86 -14.72 -17.50
N GLN A 385 30.54 -15.83 -17.32
CA GLN A 385 32.01 -15.93 -17.53
C GLN A 385 32.41 -15.57 -18.96
N LYS A 386 31.68 -16.09 -19.95
CA LYS A 386 31.90 -15.76 -21.37
C LYS A 386 31.69 -14.27 -21.64
N TRP A 387 30.62 -13.68 -21.10
CA TRP A 387 30.38 -12.26 -21.21
C TRP A 387 31.50 -11.44 -20.54
N LEU A 388 31.92 -11.84 -19.34
CA LEU A 388 32.98 -11.16 -18.58
C LEU A 388 34.30 -11.08 -19.35
N THR A 389 34.63 -12.11 -20.12
CA THR A 389 35.87 -12.15 -20.95
C THR A 389 35.72 -11.37 -22.25
N GLN A 390 34.49 -11.20 -22.77
CA GLN A 390 34.20 -10.54 -24.05
C GLN A 390 33.84 -9.06 -23.89
N ARG A 391 33.66 -8.57 -22.66
CA ARG A 391 33.32 -7.18 -22.40
C ARG A 391 34.45 -6.23 -22.85
N ASN A 392 34.08 -4.97 -23.10
CA ASN A 392 35.02 -3.89 -23.33
C ASN A 392 35.56 -3.31 -21.99
N GLU A 393 36.37 -2.27 -22.04
CA GLU A 393 36.98 -1.62 -20.85
C GLU A 393 36.03 -0.64 -20.13
N GLN A 394 34.79 -0.44 -20.64
CA GLN A 394 33.83 0.42 -19.97
C GLN A 394 33.41 -0.16 -18.62
N PRO A 395 33.00 0.69 -17.66
CA PRO A 395 32.41 0.22 -16.41
C PRO A 395 31.18 -0.65 -16.72
N PHE A 396 31.01 -1.71 -15.91
CA PHE A 396 29.87 -2.59 -16.09
C PHE A 396 28.98 -2.66 -14.86
N PHE A 397 27.71 -2.93 -15.13
CA PHE A 397 26.75 -3.46 -14.17
C PHE A 397 26.45 -4.90 -14.53
N SER A 398 26.69 -5.81 -13.60
CA SER A 398 26.30 -7.20 -13.78
C SER A 398 25.36 -7.66 -12.67
N TYR A 399 24.30 -8.33 -13.06
CA TYR A 399 23.36 -8.99 -12.16
C TYR A 399 23.33 -10.48 -12.46
N LEU A 400 23.68 -11.28 -11.46
CA LEU A 400 23.72 -12.73 -11.53
C LEU A 400 22.78 -13.31 -10.48
N GLU A 401 21.64 -13.83 -10.94
CA GLU A 401 20.63 -14.49 -10.12
C GLU A 401 20.81 -16.00 -10.18
N LEU A 402 21.04 -16.59 -9.02
CA LEU A 402 21.24 -18.03 -8.83
C LEU A 402 20.28 -18.57 -7.78
N GLN A 403 19.91 -19.84 -7.90
CA GLN A 403 19.16 -20.55 -6.89
C GLN A 403 20.11 -21.12 -5.83
N ALA A 404 19.86 -20.84 -4.56
CA ALA A 404 20.64 -21.44 -3.48
C ALA A 404 20.50 -22.98 -3.49
N SER A 405 21.61 -23.65 -3.42
CA SER A 405 21.75 -25.12 -3.49
C SER A 405 22.96 -25.57 -2.67
N PRO A 406 23.13 -26.87 -2.40
CA PRO A 406 24.35 -27.37 -1.76
C PRO A 406 25.65 -27.01 -2.49
N GLU A 407 25.58 -26.75 -3.79
CA GLU A 407 26.73 -26.39 -4.64
C GLU A 407 27.01 -24.88 -4.66
N SER A 408 26.23 -24.06 -3.99
CA SER A 408 26.31 -22.59 -4.07
C SER A 408 27.65 -22.04 -3.64
N ASP A 409 28.34 -22.66 -2.67
CA ASP A 409 29.67 -22.24 -2.24
C ASP A 409 30.72 -22.46 -3.33
N GLN A 410 30.68 -23.62 -4.01
CA GLN A 410 31.56 -23.92 -5.13
C GLN A 410 31.28 -23.04 -6.34
N GLN A 411 29.99 -22.78 -6.63
CA GLN A 411 29.57 -21.88 -7.69
C GLN A 411 30.06 -20.45 -7.43
N PHE A 412 29.93 -19.98 -6.19
CA PHE A 412 30.46 -18.69 -5.76
C PHE A 412 31.99 -18.62 -5.92
N SER A 413 32.72 -19.67 -5.52
CA SER A 413 34.15 -19.76 -5.72
C SER A 413 34.55 -19.61 -7.21
N THR A 414 33.81 -20.26 -8.11
CA THR A 414 34.01 -20.16 -9.56
C THR A 414 33.81 -18.72 -10.07
N ILE A 415 32.78 -18.03 -9.60
CA ILE A 415 32.52 -16.62 -9.93
C ILE A 415 33.65 -15.74 -9.43
N TRP A 416 34.05 -15.93 -8.19
CA TRP A 416 35.12 -15.16 -7.55
C TRP A 416 36.48 -15.31 -8.26
N GLN A 417 36.87 -16.53 -8.56
CA GLN A 417 38.11 -16.83 -9.31
C GLN A 417 38.08 -16.18 -10.71
N SER A 418 36.92 -16.10 -11.36
CA SER A 418 36.80 -15.43 -12.64
C SER A 418 37.02 -13.91 -12.55
N LEU A 419 36.60 -13.27 -11.46
CA LEU A 419 36.90 -11.86 -11.18
C LEU A 419 38.38 -11.64 -10.89
N GLU A 420 39.00 -12.52 -10.12
CA GLU A 420 40.45 -12.47 -9.78
C GLU A 420 41.30 -12.66 -11.02
N ALA A 421 40.96 -13.64 -11.85
CA ALA A 421 41.69 -13.91 -13.10
C ALA A 421 41.68 -12.73 -14.09
N GLN A 422 40.62 -11.90 -14.04
CA GLN A 422 40.49 -10.67 -14.84
C GLN A 422 41.06 -9.42 -14.12
N GLY A 423 41.58 -9.56 -12.89
CA GLY A 423 42.10 -8.45 -12.10
C GLY A 423 41.03 -7.43 -11.66
N LEU A 424 39.75 -7.82 -11.63
CA LEU A 424 38.61 -6.92 -11.44
C LEU A 424 38.23 -6.68 -9.97
N THR A 425 38.75 -7.47 -9.03
CA THR A 425 38.34 -7.41 -7.61
C THR A 425 38.56 -6.04 -6.97
N LYS A 426 39.58 -5.28 -7.40
CA LYS A 426 39.89 -3.94 -6.87
C LYS A 426 39.01 -2.83 -7.46
N SER A 427 38.43 -3.04 -8.63
CA SER A 427 37.65 -2.05 -9.36
C SER A 427 36.14 -2.36 -9.36
N THR A 428 35.72 -3.46 -8.71
CA THR A 428 34.35 -3.92 -8.68
C THR A 428 33.80 -3.89 -7.26
N LEU A 429 32.70 -3.15 -7.07
CA LEU A 429 31.84 -3.30 -5.90
C LEU A 429 31.01 -4.56 -6.07
N VAL A 430 31.19 -5.55 -5.20
CA VAL A 430 30.43 -6.79 -5.23
C VAL A 430 29.39 -6.78 -4.11
N VAL A 431 28.12 -6.86 -4.50
CA VAL A 431 26.98 -7.01 -3.59
C VAL A 431 26.58 -8.48 -3.60
N ILE A 432 26.55 -9.13 -2.44
CA ILE A 432 26.11 -10.52 -2.29
C ILE A 432 24.92 -10.55 -1.36
N THR A 433 23.78 -11.04 -1.86
CA THR A 433 22.52 -11.05 -1.13
C THR A 433 21.61 -12.20 -1.58
N ALA A 434 20.41 -12.26 -1.03
CA ALA A 434 19.30 -13.09 -1.49
C ALA A 434 18.01 -12.25 -1.52
N ASP A 435 17.16 -12.44 -2.49
CA ASP A 435 15.85 -11.77 -2.56
C ASP A 435 14.92 -12.18 -1.41
N ILE A 436 14.89 -13.49 -1.09
CA ILE A 436 14.28 -14.08 0.10
C ILE A 436 15.20 -15.18 0.66
N ALA A 437 15.05 -15.48 1.96
CA ALA A 437 15.91 -16.46 2.64
C ALA A 437 15.46 -17.92 2.46
N GLN A 438 14.22 -18.17 2.03
CA GLN A 438 13.71 -19.50 1.75
C GLN A 438 12.77 -19.50 0.53
N PRO A 439 12.74 -20.59 -0.26
CA PRO A 439 11.88 -20.69 -1.42
C PRO A 439 10.40 -20.57 -1.06
N GLN A 440 9.60 -20.10 -2.01
CA GLN A 440 8.13 -19.94 -1.85
C GLN A 440 7.38 -21.24 -1.49
N ALA A 441 7.98 -22.41 -1.73
CA ALA A 441 7.38 -23.71 -1.45
C ALA A 441 7.18 -24.02 0.05
N VAL A 442 7.81 -23.26 0.94
CA VAL A 442 7.66 -23.43 2.39
C VAL A 442 6.53 -22.53 2.88
N THR A 443 5.46 -23.12 3.41
CA THR A 443 4.36 -22.37 4.03
C THR A 443 4.71 -21.94 5.44
N PHE A 444 4.51 -20.65 5.72
CA PHE A 444 4.67 -20.06 7.05
C PHE A 444 3.32 -19.51 7.53
N ASP A 445 3.01 -19.66 8.81
CA ASP A 445 1.86 -18.98 9.43
C ASP A 445 2.03 -17.45 9.39
N ASN A 446 3.27 -16.98 9.51
CA ASN A 446 3.68 -15.61 9.30
C ASN A 446 4.47 -15.49 8.00
N ASN A 447 3.90 -14.86 6.98
CA ASN A 447 4.57 -14.62 5.70
C ASN A 447 5.86 -13.78 5.82
N PHE A 448 5.99 -13.00 6.87
CA PHE A 448 7.17 -12.20 7.21
C PHE A 448 8.02 -12.84 8.31
N ALA A 449 7.92 -14.17 8.49
CA ALA A 449 8.77 -14.87 9.44
C ALA A 449 10.25 -14.57 9.17
N LYS A 450 11.01 -14.36 10.25
CA LYS A 450 12.45 -14.08 10.19
C LYS A 450 13.20 -15.07 9.29
N ALA A 451 12.86 -16.35 9.38
CA ALA A 451 13.46 -17.41 8.57
C ALA A 451 13.23 -17.23 7.05
N LYS A 452 12.21 -16.48 6.65
CA LYS A 452 11.87 -16.22 5.25
C LYS A 452 12.47 -14.91 4.73
N ILE A 453 12.47 -13.84 5.55
CA ILE A 453 12.79 -12.51 5.07
C ILE A 453 14.12 -11.95 5.60
N GLN A 454 14.77 -12.58 6.58
CA GLN A 454 16.13 -12.20 6.97
C GLN A 454 17.12 -12.83 6.02
N VAL A 455 17.73 -12.00 5.18
CA VAL A 455 18.61 -12.39 4.08
C VAL A 455 20.04 -11.95 4.34
N PRO A 456 21.05 -12.61 3.77
CA PRO A 456 22.41 -12.11 3.81
C PRO A 456 22.53 -10.79 3.03
N MET A 457 23.42 -9.91 3.49
CA MET A 457 23.85 -8.73 2.76
C MET A 457 25.31 -8.48 3.06
N MET A 458 26.12 -8.48 2.02
CA MET A 458 27.56 -8.23 2.07
C MET A 458 27.95 -7.28 0.95
N LEU A 459 28.73 -6.27 1.29
CA LEU A 459 29.33 -5.33 0.33
C LEU A 459 30.83 -5.52 0.37
N TYR A 460 31.39 -6.08 -0.69
CA TYR A 460 32.84 -6.17 -0.86
C TYR A 460 33.30 -4.98 -1.69
N TRP A 461 34.07 -4.11 -1.06
CA TRP A 461 34.61 -2.92 -1.73
C TRP A 461 35.97 -2.55 -1.12
N GLN A 462 37.03 -2.70 -1.88
CA GLN A 462 38.39 -2.33 -1.46
C GLN A 462 38.77 -2.90 -0.08
N GLN A 463 38.93 -2.04 0.93
CA GLN A 463 39.29 -2.44 2.31
C GLN A 463 38.15 -2.12 3.31
N ASP A 464 36.92 -1.87 2.82
CA ASP A 464 35.76 -1.60 3.68
C ASP A 464 35.23 -2.92 4.28
N GLN A 465 35.75 -3.26 5.45
CA GLN A 465 35.44 -4.49 6.17
C GLN A 465 34.73 -4.17 7.48
N GLY A 466 33.89 -5.07 7.93
CA GLY A 466 33.30 -4.96 9.26
C GLY A 466 31.92 -5.59 9.38
N ARG A 467 31.47 -5.67 10.62
CA ARG A 467 30.12 -6.18 10.95
C ARG A 467 29.22 -5.03 11.35
N TYR A 468 28.17 -4.83 10.59
CA TYR A 468 27.12 -3.89 10.89
C TYR A 468 25.98 -4.61 11.64
N THR A 469 25.72 -4.22 12.89
CA THR A 469 24.75 -4.90 13.77
C THR A 469 23.39 -4.20 13.82
N GLY A 470 23.26 -3.00 13.24
CA GLY A 470 22.00 -2.28 13.17
C GLY A 470 21.00 -2.90 12.17
N LEU A 471 19.75 -2.48 12.27
CA LEU A 471 18.71 -2.87 11.32
C LEU A 471 18.99 -2.29 9.94
N SER A 472 18.94 -3.13 8.93
CA SER A 472 19.09 -2.76 7.51
C SER A 472 18.17 -3.58 6.62
N SER A 473 17.88 -3.08 5.43
CA SER A 473 17.04 -3.78 4.45
C SER A 473 17.47 -3.55 3.02
N HIS A 474 16.91 -4.31 2.10
CA HIS A 474 17.05 -4.10 0.67
C HIS A 474 16.67 -2.69 0.23
N LEU A 475 15.74 -2.03 0.94
CA LEU A 475 15.35 -0.63 0.67
C LEU A 475 16.55 0.33 0.71
N ASP A 476 17.63 -0.05 1.40
CA ASP A 476 18.78 0.79 1.67
C ASP A 476 19.86 0.69 0.57
N LEU A 477 19.84 -0.36 -0.28
CA LEU A 477 20.90 -0.57 -1.27
C LEU A 477 20.87 0.49 -2.38
N ALA A 478 19.73 0.66 -3.05
CA ALA A 478 19.61 1.61 -4.15
C ALA A 478 19.97 3.05 -3.74
N PRO A 479 19.45 3.62 -2.62
CA PRO A 479 19.86 4.94 -2.18
C PRO A 479 21.33 5.03 -1.79
N THR A 480 21.91 3.99 -1.21
CA THR A 480 23.36 3.95 -0.91
C THR A 480 24.19 4.01 -2.19
N LEU A 481 23.88 3.18 -3.17
CA LEU A 481 24.62 3.16 -4.44
C LEU A 481 24.49 4.48 -5.20
N LEU A 482 23.29 5.00 -5.31
CA LEU A 482 23.01 6.26 -6.02
C LEU A 482 23.72 7.46 -5.39
N SER A 483 23.67 7.59 -4.06
CA SER A 483 24.25 8.73 -3.35
C SER A 483 25.76 8.65 -3.22
N GLN A 484 26.34 7.47 -3.02
CA GLN A 484 27.76 7.28 -2.76
C GLN A 484 28.59 7.09 -4.04
N PHE A 485 28.03 6.40 -5.04
CA PHE A 485 28.81 6.01 -6.22
C PHE A 485 28.33 6.65 -7.52
N PHE A 486 27.03 6.95 -7.67
CA PHE A 486 26.47 7.38 -8.96
C PHE A 486 26.04 8.84 -9.02
N GLY A 487 26.49 9.64 -8.05
CA GLY A 487 26.44 11.10 -8.11
C GLY A 487 25.08 11.73 -7.81
N LEU A 488 24.12 11.01 -7.24
CA LEU A 488 22.83 11.56 -6.87
C LEU A 488 22.94 12.43 -5.62
N SER A 489 22.47 13.67 -5.71
CA SER A 489 22.47 14.65 -4.62
C SER A 489 21.09 14.94 -4.03
N SER A 490 20.02 14.50 -4.71
CA SER A 490 18.65 14.67 -4.21
C SER A 490 18.42 13.93 -2.90
N PRO A 491 17.55 14.43 -2.00
CA PRO A 491 17.13 13.75 -0.79
C PRO A 491 16.58 12.35 -1.08
N ILE A 492 16.88 11.38 -0.20
CA ILE A 492 16.51 9.98 -0.39
C ILE A 492 14.99 9.79 -0.45
N ASP A 493 14.24 10.55 0.33
CA ASP A 493 12.78 10.54 0.39
C ASP A 493 12.08 10.93 -0.94
N HIS A 494 12.82 11.44 -1.92
CA HIS A 494 12.31 11.70 -3.27
C HIS A 494 12.27 10.45 -4.14
N TYR A 495 13.03 9.40 -3.81
CA TYR A 495 13.19 8.23 -4.69
C TYR A 495 13.34 6.88 -3.97
N ALA A 496 13.39 6.84 -2.64
CA ALA A 496 13.49 5.59 -1.89
C ALA A 496 12.88 5.69 -0.48
N GLN A 497 12.50 4.57 0.09
CA GLN A 497 12.06 4.44 1.49
C GLN A 497 13.20 4.04 2.43
N GLY A 498 14.35 3.72 1.89
CA GLY A 498 15.54 3.29 2.64
C GLY A 498 16.40 4.45 3.13
N ILE A 499 17.60 4.09 3.57
CA ILE A 499 18.62 5.02 4.05
C ILE A 499 19.96 4.73 3.37
N ASP A 500 20.95 5.58 3.59
CA ASP A 500 22.33 5.37 3.18
C ASP A 500 23.05 4.49 4.22
N LEU A 501 23.45 3.28 3.82
CA LEU A 501 24.13 2.29 4.68
C LEU A 501 25.55 2.69 5.08
N THR A 502 26.15 3.70 4.46
CA THR A 502 27.48 4.19 4.83
C THR A 502 27.44 5.10 6.05
N LYS A 503 26.28 5.62 6.41
CA LYS A 503 26.07 6.47 7.58
C LYS A 503 25.68 5.66 8.79
N GLU A 504 26.15 6.07 9.97
CA GLU A 504 25.65 5.52 11.22
C GLU A 504 24.16 5.77 11.36
N ASN A 505 23.44 4.74 11.80
CA ASN A 505 22.01 4.79 11.94
C ASN A 505 21.57 4.01 13.19
N ASN A 506 20.75 4.66 13.99
CA ASN A 506 20.10 4.09 15.18
C ASN A 506 18.60 3.83 14.88
N ARG A 507 18.34 3.12 13.77
CA ARG A 507 16.97 2.80 13.33
C ARG A 507 16.27 1.98 14.39
N LYS A 508 15.13 2.50 14.88
CA LYS A 508 14.32 1.85 15.92
C LYS A 508 13.37 0.79 15.37
N TRP A 509 13.12 0.81 14.09
CA TRP A 509 12.27 -0.15 13.39
C TRP A 509 12.56 -0.10 11.88
N LEU A 510 12.08 -1.11 11.17
CA LEU A 510 12.28 -1.33 9.75
C LEU A 510 10.95 -1.61 9.06
N LEU A 511 10.73 -1.04 7.86
CA LEU A 511 9.59 -1.34 7.01
C LEU A 511 9.87 -2.56 6.13
N THR A 512 8.93 -3.50 6.11
CA THR A 512 8.75 -4.50 5.05
C THR A 512 7.26 -4.61 4.73
N ALA A 513 6.90 -4.99 3.51
CA ALA A 513 5.48 -4.98 3.13
C ALA A 513 5.15 -5.93 1.98
N ASN A 514 3.87 -6.23 1.82
CA ASN A 514 3.28 -6.76 0.61
C ASN A 514 1.99 -5.99 0.27
N TYR A 515 1.23 -6.46 -0.72
CA TYR A 515 -0.02 -5.80 -1.12
C TYR A 515 -1.06 -5.69 0.02
N ARG A 516 -1.01 -6.57 1.03
CA ARG A 516 -1.97 -6.63 2.13
C ARG A 516 -1.46 -6.00 3.41
N TRP A 517 -0.21 -6.26 3.77
CA TRP A 517 0.38 -5.95 5.05
C TRP A 517 1.52 -4.95 4.95
N ASN A 518 1.50 -3.94 5.80
CA ASN A 518 2.65 -3.12 6.14
C ASN A 518 3.18 -3.64 7.48
N VAL A 519 4.46 -3.97 7.54
CA VAL A 519 5.06 -4.64 8.68
C VAL A 519 6.22 -3.80 9.20
N SER A 520 6.20 -3.50 10.49
CA SER A 520 7.36 -2.97 11.20
C SER A 520 8.11 -4.08 11.90
N ILE A 521 9.43 -4.13 11.74
CA ILE A 521 10.34 -5.04 12.43
C ILE A 521 11.17 -4.22 13.42
N LEU A 522 11.13 -4.59 14.70
CA LEU A 522 11.90 -3.97 15.77
C LEU A 522 13.28 -4.64 15.93
N PRO A 523 14.27 -3.98 16.57
CA PRO A 523 15.58 -4.59 16.84
C PRO A 523 15.51 -5.89 17.68
N SER A 524 14.47 -6.03 18.49
CA SER A 524 14.18 -7.27 19.24
C SER A 524 13.78 -8.44 18.35
N GLY A 525 13.34 -8.17 17.10
CA GLY A 525 12.72 -9.14 16.21
C GLY A 525 11.20 -9.19 16.28
N GLU A 526 10.58 -8.43 17.20
CA GLU A 526 9.12 -8.26 17.24
C GLU A 526 8.61 -7.59 15.96
N GLN A 527 7.37 -7.95 15.58
CA GLN A 527 6.74 -7.44 14.37
C GLN A 527 5.31 -6.97 14.63
N TYR A 528 4.96 -5.80 14.09
CA TYR A 528 3.57 -5.36 13.98
C TYR A 528 3.17 -5.34 12.52
N HIS A 529 2.18 -6.14 12.17
CA HIS A 529 1.57 -6.23 10.84
C HIS A 529 0.30 -5.39 10.84
N LEU A 530 0.23 -4.42 9.95
CA LEU A 530 -0.91 -3.53 9.78
C LEU A 530 -1.51 -3.72 8.38
N ASP A 531 -2.81 -4.01 8.30
CA ASP A 531 -3.51 -4.09 7.03
C ASP A 531 -4.04 -2.72 6.56
N GLN A 532 -4.59 -2.68 5.35
CA GLN A 532 -5.15 -1.46 4.76
C GLN A 532 -6.44 -0.98 5.45
N LYS A 533 -7.07 -1.80 6.29
CA LYS A 533 -8.28 -1.45 7.05
C LYS A 533 -7.96 -0.94 8.46
N GLY A 534 -6.68 -0.98 8.85
CA GLY A 534 -6.22 -0.63 10.18
C GLY A 534 -6.29 -1.79 11.19
N ASP A 535 -6.57 -3.02 10.74
CA ASP A 535 -6.43 -4.20 11.60
C ASP A 535 -4.94 -4.53 11.78
N PHE A 536 -4.56 -5.00 12.97
CA PHE A 536 -3.17 -5.33 13.25
C PHE A 536 -3.00 -6.71 13.88
N ILE A 537 -1.81 -7.27 13.68
CA ILE A 537 -1.34 -8.50 14.31
C ILE A 537 0.02 -8.22 14.93
N HIS A 538 0.23 -8.62 16.17
CA HIS A 538 1.52 -8.57 16.85
C HIS A 538 2.14 -9.96 16.90
N TYR A 539 3.42 -10.05 16.51
CA TYR A 539 4.26 -11.24 16.66
C TYR A 539 5.44 -10.88 17.56
N ASN A 540 5.70 -11.71 18.57
CA ASN A 540 6.86 -11.52 19.44
C ASN A 540 8.19 -11.89 18.74
N ALA A 541 9.31 -11.74 19.44
CA ALA A 541 10.65 -12.00 18.90
C ALA A 541 10.85 -13.46 18.42
N GLU A 542 10.12 -14.40 18.99
CA GLU A 542 10.10 -15.82 18.59
C GLU A 542 9.16 -16.11 17.41
N GLY A 543 8.47 -15.10 16.91
CA GLY A 543 7.53 -15.22 15.79
C GLY A 543 6.17 -15.81 16.14
N LYS A 544 5.81 -15.86 17.45
CA LYS A 544 4.50 -16.31 17.91
C LYS A 544 3.54 -15.14 17.95
N LYS A 545 2.31 -15.37 17.48
CA LYS A 545 1.23 -14.39 17.54
C LYS A 545 0.83 -14.15 18.99
N GLU A 546 0.85 -12.89 19.41
CA GLU A 546 0.39 -12.49 20.73
C GLU A 546 -1.02 -11.93 20.71
N ALA A 547 -1.68 -12.00 21.90
CA ALA A 547 -2.96 -11.34 22.10
C ALA A 547 -2.77 -9.82 21.92
N LYS A 548 -3.77 -9.16 21.32
CA LYS A 548 -3.79 -7.77 20.85
C LYS A 548 -3.06 -6.77 21.77
N THR A 549 -1.76 -6.70 21.67
CA THR A 549 -0.96 -5.62 22.25
C THR A 549 -0.90 -4.52 21.19
N ARG A 550 -1.40 -3.32 21.50
CA ARG A 550 -1.39 -2.18 20.58
C ARG A 550 0.03 -1.84 20.14
N PRO A 551 0.26 -1.53 18.86
CA PRO A 551 1.48 -0.86 18.46
C PRO A 551 1.54 0.53 19.11
N PRO A 552 2.73 1.04 19.48
CA PRO A 552 2.89 2.43 19.88
C PRO A 552 2.37 3.37 18.79
N LEU A 553 1.61 4.40 19.17
CA LEU A 553 0.97 5.31 18.21
C LEU A 553 1.99 5.94 17.25
N ALA A 554 3.14 6.37 17.76
CA ALA A 554 4.20 6.96 16.96
C ALA A 554 4.71 5.99 15.89
N LEU A 555 4.92 4.71 16.24
CA LEU A 555 5.32 3.66 15.31
C LEU A 555 4.24 3.43 14.23
N PHE A 556 2.98 3.35 14.64
CA PHE A 556 1.85 3.18 13.72
C PHE A 556 1.77 4.30 12.68
N LEU A 557 1.86 5.56 13.12
CA LEU A 557 1.80 6.73 12.23
C LEU A 557 2.99 6.79 11.27
N GLN A 558 4.20 6.53 11.77
CA GLN A 558 5.41 6.48 10.96
C GLN A 558 5.36 5.34 9.93
N LEU A 559 4.86 4.16 10.33
CA LEU A 559 4.70 3.02 9.44
C LEU A 559 3.77 3.35 8.26
N ILE A 560 2.61 3.96 8.54
CA ILE A 560 1.66 4.38 7.51
C ILE A 560 2.28 5.45 6.61
N GLN A 561 2.88 6.48 7.19
CA GLN A 561 3.49 7.57 6.43
C GLN A 561 4.59 7.05 5.49
N GLN A 562 5.47 6.18 5.98
CA GLN A 562 6.54 5.61 5.16
C GLN A 562 6.00 4.64 4.12
N SER A 563 4.99 3.82 4.47
CA SER A 563 4.41 2.86 3.53
C SER A 563 3.62 3.51 2.40
N ASN A 564 3.08 4.72 2.60
CA ASN A 564 2.32 5.48 1.60
C ASN A 564 3.15 6.57 0.90
N GLN A 565 4.44 6.63 1.14
CA GLN A 565 5.33 7.72 0.72
C GLN A 565 5.31 8.00 -0.79
N PHE A 566 5.16 6.97 -1.63
CA PHE A 566 5.18 7.06 -3.08
C PHE A 566 3.82 6.75 -3.74
N ILE A 567 2.75 6.95 -3.00
CA ILE A 567 1.40 6.96 -3.58
C ILE A 567 1.15 8.34 -4.19
N GLU A 568 0.67 8.38 -5.43
CA GLU A 568 0.31 9.63 -6.11
C GLU A 568 -0.82 10.33 -5.33
N ASN A 569 -0.65 11.63 -5.03
CA ASN A 569 -1.59 12.43 -4.25
C ASN A 569 -2.47 13.29 -5.16
#